data_9c7d6e18032e7a0d48e36fc07edc0875
#
_entry.id   9c7d6e18032e7a0d48e36fc07edc0875
#
_cell.length_a   1.000
_cell.length_b   1.000
_cell.length_c   1.000
_cell.angle_alpha   90.00
_cell.angle_beta   90.00
_cell.angle_gamma   90.00
#
_symmetry.space_group_name_H-M   'P 1'
#
loop_
_entity.id
_entity.type
_entity.pdbx_description
1 polymer ?
#
loop_
_entity_poly.entity_id
_entity_poly.type
_entity_poly.pdbx_seq_one_letter_code
_entity_poly.pdbx_strand_id
1 'polypeptide(L)'
;GQASAFGKSLDSTIDFVLIYSLFIAFYAAGRLATWQFAFLYLSMLAILLLQFAQAATGGELAATSLGKVTGSLQYLYLLFLVAREVLPGGRAMAIANLSLFGALAAAIVLNAAECAVRVRRIVRAAGAGTAGD
;
A
#
# COMPACT_ATOMS: atom_id res chain seq x y z
N GLY A 1 20.38 -17.65 10.73
CA GLY A 1 20.46 -16.86 9.52
C GLY A 1 19.94 -15.47 9.79
N GLN A 2 20.83 -14.49 9.94
CA GLN A 2 20.45 -13.08 10.03
C GLN A 2 19.99 -12.65 8.61
N ALA A 3 18.68 -12.60 8.37
CA ALA A 3 18.16 -11.79 7.30
C ALA A 3 18.56 -10.35 7.63
N SER A 4 19.53 -9.80 6.90
CA SER A 4 20.02 -8.44 7.14
C SER A 4 18.88 -7.46 7.01
N ALA A 5 18.88 -6.36 7.76
CA ALA A 5 17.89 -5.28 7.62
C ALA A 5 17.80 -4.79 6.15
N PHE A 6 18.92 -4.86 5.43
CA PHE A 6 19.01 -4.60 4.01
C PHE A 6 18.19 -5.60 3.16
N GLY A 7 18.25 -6.90 3.45
CA GLY A 7 17.46 -7.91 2.73
C GLY A 7 15.95 -7.68 2.86
N LYS A 8 15.46 -7.39 4.06
CA LYS A 8 14.04 -7.05 4.28
C LYS A 8 13.59 -5.78 3.57
N SER A 9 14.45 -4.77 3.52
CA SER A 9 14.17 -3.53 2.80
C SER A 9 14.13 -3.77 1.30
N LEU A 10 15.04 -4.60 0.78
CA LEU A 10 15.12 -4.95 -0.64
C LEU A 10 13.87 -5.74 -1.09
N ASP A 11 13.47 -6.76 -0.32
CA ASP A 11 12.26 -7.55 -0.60
C ASP A 11 11.02 -6.65 -0.68
N SER A 12 10.84 -5.77 0.31
CA SER A 12 9.70 -4.84 0.33
C SER A 12 9.73 -3.87 -0.88
N THR A 13 10.91 -3.44 -1.31
CA THR A 13 11.05 -2.55 -2.46
C THR A 13 10.75 -3.28 -3.77
N ILE A 14 11.21 -4.54 -3.91
CA ILE A 14 10.93 -5.36 -5.10
C ILE A 14 9.44 -5.64 -5.22
N ASP A 15 8.79 -6.04 -4.13
CA ASP A 15 7.33 -6.26 -4.09
C ASP A 15 6.56 -5.01 -4.52
N PHE A 16 6.97 -3.85 -3.99
CA PHE A 16 6.39 -2.57 -4.34
C PHE A 16 6.52 -2.28 -5.84
N VAL A 17 7.73 -2.37 -6.40
CA VAL A 17 7.98 -2.12 -7.83
C VAL A 17 7.18 -3.08 -8.70
N LEU A 18 7.11 -4.36 -8.33
CA LEU A 18 6.35 -5.38 -9.06
C LEU A 18 4.85 -5.05 -9.08
N ILE A 19 4.25 -4.79 -7.93
CA ILE A 19 2.82 -4.47 -7.80
C ILE A 19 2.48 -3.23 -8.62
N TYR A 20 3.30 -2.18 -8.54
CA TYR A 20 3.10 -0.94 -9.31
C TYR A 20 3.19 -1.17 -10.81
N SER A 21 4.21 -1.89 -11.26
CA SER A 21 4.40 -2.19 -12.67
C SER A 21 3.20 -2.95 -13.24
N LEU A 22 2.62 -3.87 -12.47
CA LEU A 22 1.43 -4.61 -12.87
C LEU A 22 0.19 -3.71 -12.94
N PHE A 23 -0.03 -2.83 -11.97
CA PHE A 23 -1.15 -1.88 -12.03
C PHE A 23 -1.02 -0.90 -13.21
N ILE A 24 0.20 -0.43 -13.51
CA ILE A 24 0.47 0.40 -14.70
C ILE A 24 0.14 -0.39 -15.97
N ALA A 25 0.56 -1.65 -16.07
CA ALA A 25 0.27 -2.51 -17.22
C ALA A 25 -1.23 -2.74 -17.42
N PHE A 26 -1.99 -3.03 -16.34
CA PHE A 26 -3.45 -3.17 -16.41
C PHE A 26 -4.15 -1.88 -16.78
N TYR A 27 -3.67 -0.74 -16.30
CA TYR A 27 -4.20 0.56 -16.68
C TYR A 27 -3.91 0.87 -18.17
N ALA A 28 -2.69 0.66 -18.63
CA ALA A 28 -2.29 0.87 -20.02
C ALA A 28 -3.07 -0.06 -20.98
N ALA A 29 -3.41 -1.28 -20.54
CA ALA A 29 -4.26 -2.20 -21.27
C ALA A 29 -5.76 -1.85 -21.23
N GLY A 30 -6.16 -0.73 -20.58
CA GLY A 30 -7.56 -0.33 -20.42
C GLY A 30 -8.40 -1.23 -19.52
N ARG A 31 -7.76 -2.04 -18.69
CA ARG A 31 -8.41 -3.03 -17.81
C ARG A 31 -8.71 -2.47 -16.41
N LEU A 32 -8.12 -1.35 -16.06
CA LEU A 32 -8.32 -0.64 -14.81
C LEU A 32 -8.86 0.76 -15.11
N ALA A 33 -9.94 1.16 -14.45
CA ALA A 33 -10.51 2.49 -14.63
C ALA A 33 -9.53 3.57 -14.12
N THR A 34 -9.51 4.73 -14.80
CA THR A 34 -8.58 5.83 -14.45
C THR A 34 -8.68 6.25 -12.99
N TRP A 35 -9.88 6.34 -12.43
CA TRP A 35 -10.08 6.72 -11.03
C TRP A 35 -9.56 5.66 -10.04
N GLN A 36 -9.68 4.37 -10.38
CA GLN A 36 -9.12 3.28 -9.58
C GLN A 36 -7.61 3.33 -9.60
N PHE A 37 -7.02 3.49 -10.78
CA PHE A 37 -5.58 3.63 -10.94
C PHE A 37 -5.05 4.85 -10.19
N ALA A 38 -5.67 6.02 -10.37
CA ALA A 38 -5.27 7.25 -9.67
C ALA A 38 -5.34 7.10 -8.16
N PHE A 39 -6.41 6.48 -7.63
CA PHE A 39 -6.53 6.20 -6.21
C PHE A 39 -5.41 5.30 -5.70
N LEU A 40 -5.15 4.17 -6.37
CA LEU A 40 -4.08 3.24 -6.00
C LEU A 40 -2.72 3.94 -6.02
N TYR A 41 -2.42 4.66 -7.10
CA TYR A 41 -1.14 5.34 -7.28
C TYR A 41 -0.90 6.41 -6.22
N LEU A 42 -1.85 7.32 -6.02
CA LEU A 42 -1.71 8.43 -5.07
C LEU A 42 -1.67 7.93 -3.61
N SER A 43 -2.48 6.95 -3.27
CA SER A 43 -2.51 6.41 -1.91
C SER A 43 -1.22 5.67 -1.55
N MET A 44 -0.65 4.92 -2.50
CA MET A 44 0.62 4.26 -2.28
C MET A 44 1.77 5.27 -2.18
N LEU A 45 1.77 6.32 -3.02
CA LEU A 45 2.73 7.40 -2.89
C LEU A 45 2.64 8.07 -1.50
N ALA A 46 1.43 8.32 -1.02
CA ALA A 46 1.21 8.87 0.32
C ALA A 46 1.76 7.96 1.43
N ILE A 47 1.51 6.65 1.35
CA ILE A 47 2.06 5.67 2.32
C ILE A 47 3.58 5.65 2.25
N LEU A 48 4.17 5.67 1.06
CA LEU A 48 5.62 5.71 0.88
C LEU A 48 6.23 6.96 1.53
N LEU A 49 5.63 8.14 1.29
CA LEU A 49 6.08 9.39 1.91
C LEU A 49 5.98 9.36 3.44
N LEU A 50 4.90 8.78 3.99
CA LEU A 50 4.75 8.59 5.43
C LEU A 50 5.81 7.64 6.01
N GLN A 51 6.17 6.59 5.29
CA GLN A 51 7.24 5.66 5.69
C GLN A 51 8.61 6.35 5.65
N PHE A 52 8.90 7.16 4.63
CA PHE A 52 10.13 7.97 4.59
C PHE A 52 10.17 8.99 5.73
N ALA A 53 9.07 9.67 6.03
CA ALA A 53 8.99 10.59 7.15
C ALA A 53 9.24 9.87 8.49
N GLN A 54 8.70 8.66 8.67
CA GLN A 54 8.96 7.84 9.85
C GLN A 54 10.43 7.45 9.97
N ALA A 55 11.06 7.01 8.88
CA ALA A 55 12.47 6.67 8.86
C ALA A 55 13.37 7.89 9.15
N ALA A 56 13.06 9.06 8.59
CA ALA A 56 13.81 10.30 8.81
C ALA A 56 13.73 10.79 10.27
N THR A 57 12.69 10.43 11.01
CA THR A 57 12.54 10.76 12.44
C THR A 57 13.13 9.71 13.38
N GLY A 58 13.92 8.76 12.86
CA GLY A 58 14.57 7.71 13.67
C GLY A 58 13.63 6.59 14.13
N GLY A 59 12.41 6.54 13.60
CA GLY A 59 11.46 5.46 13.89
C GLY A 59 11.82 4.18 13.14
N GLU A 60 11.67 3.02 13.80
CA GLU A 60 11.78 1.75 13.09
C GLU A 60 10.66 1.59 12.06
N LEU A 61 11.03 1.18 10.83
CA LEU A 61 10.08 0.79 9.78
C LEU A 61 9.46 -0.57 10.13
N ALA A 62 8.64 -0.60 11.18
CA ALA A 62 7.92 -1.81 11.56
C ALA A 62 6.72 -2.01 10.63
N ALA A 63 6.69 -3.18 9.97
CA ALA A 63 5.53 -3.58 9.19
C ALA A 63 4.29 -3.61 10.09
N THR A 64 3.28 -2.82 9.73
CA THR A 64 2.00 -2.80 10.46
C THR A 64 1.16 -4.03 10.10
N SER A 65 0.27 -4.45 10.99
CA SER A 65 -0.70 -5.51 10.67
C SER A 65 -1.59 -5.09 9.49
N LEU A 66 -2.00 -3.83 9.45
CA LEU A 66 -2.77 -3.25 8.34
C LEU A 66 -1.96 -3.18 7.05
N GLY A 67 -0.65 -2.90 7.11
CA GLY A 67 0.24 -2.96 5.96
C GLY A 67 0.30 -4.35 5.33
N LYS A 68 0.38 -5.41 6.14
CA LYS A 68 0.34 -6.80 5.66
C LYS A 68 -0.99 -7.14 5.00
N VAL A 69 -2.11 -6.76 5.62
CA VAL A 69 -3.46 -6.96 5.05
C VAL A 69 -3.60 -6.21 3.74
N THR A 70 -3.14 -4.97 3.67
CA THR A 70 -3.17 -4.16 2.44
C THR A 70 -2.35 -4.82 1.33
N GLY A 71 -1.14 -5.29 1.61
CA GLY A 71 -0.31 -6.02 0.63
C GLY A 71 -1.00 -7.28 0.12
N SER A 72 -1.56 -8.11 1.01
CA SER A 72 -2.30 -9.31 0.62
C SER A 72 -3.51 -8.99 -0.27
N LEU A 73 -4.25 -7.93 0.04
CA LEU A 73 -5.39 -7.50 -0.77
C LEU A 73 -4.96 -6.95 -2.14
N GLN A 74 -3.80 -6.30 -2.24
CA GLN A 74 -3.24 -5.86 -3.53
C GLN A 74 -2.93 -7.05 -4.43
N TYR A 75 -2.27 -8.10 -3.91
CA TYR A 75 -2.02 -9.33 -4.65
C TYR A 75 -3.31 -10.03 -5.05
N LEU A 76 -4.29 -10.11 -4.14
CA LEU A 76 -5.60 -10.70 -4.45
C LEU A 76 -6.32 -9.92 -5.54
N TYR A 77 -6.27 -8.60 -5.50
CA TYR A 77 -6.87 -7.76 -6.54
C TYR A 77 -6.17 -7.92 -7.89
N LEU A 78 -4.85 -8.00 -7.93
CA LEU A 78 -4.09 -8.30 -9.15
C LEU A 78 -4.46 -9.68 -9.72
N LEU A 79 -4.54 -10.70 -8.87
CA LEU A 79 -4.97 -12.04 -9.27
C LEU A 79 -6.39 -12.02 -9.86
N PHE A 80 -7.28 -11.25 -9.24
CA PHE A 80 -8.64 -11.05 -9.78
C PHE A 80 -8.62 -10.36 -11.15
N LEU A 81 -7.79 -9.33 -11.36
CA LEU A 81 -7.67 -8.67 -12.66
C LEU A 81 -7.17 -9.64 -13.75
N VAL A 82 -6.20 -10.50 -13.41
CA VAL A 82 -5.74 -11.57 -14.31
C VAL A 82 -6.87 -12.59 -14.60
N ALA A 83 -7.55 -13.05 -13.55
CA ALA A 83 -8.64 -14.03 -13.71
C ALA A 83 -9.79 -13.47 -14.59
N ARG A 84 -10.05 -12.18 -14.52
CA ARG A 84 -11.07 -11.50 -15.34
C ARG A 84 -10.77 -11.53 -16.83
N GLU A 85 -9.52 -11.74 -17.25
CA GLU A 85 -9.16 -11.85 -18.68
C GLU A 85 -9.60 -13.20 -19.29
N VAL A 86 -9.74 -14.24 -18.47
CA VAL A 86 -10.09 -15.60 -18.93
C VAL A 86 -11.51 -16.01 -18.53
N LEU A 87 -12.13 -15.33 -17.58
CA LEU A 87 -13.48 -15.63 -17.14
C LEU A 87 -14.51 -14.80 -17.93
N PRO A 88 -15.71 -15.37 -18.18
CA PRO A 88 -16.77 -14.65 -18.88
C PRO A 88 -17.15 -13.39 -18.09
N GLY A 89 -17.17 -12.25 -18.79
CA GLY A 89 -17.63 -11.00 -18.23
C GLY A 89 -19.12 -11.03 -17.90
N GLY A 90 -19.54 -10.19 -16.96
CA GLY A 90 -20.95 -10.07 -16.60
C GLY A 90 -21.16 -9.22 -15.34
N ARG A 91 -22.42 -9.07 -14.96
CA ARG A 91 -22.80 -8.27 -13.77
C ARG A 91 -22.12 -8.77 -12.49
N ALA A 92 -22.01 -10.09 -12.32
CA ALA A 92 -21.35 -10.69 -11.17
C ALA A 92 -19.87 -10.29 -11.07
N MET A 93 -19.16 -10.29 -12.22
CA MET A 93 -17.76 -9.90 -12.30
C MET A 93 -17.57 -8.40 -12.01
N ALA A 94 -18.51 -7.55 -12.46
CA ALA A 94 -18.47 -6.12 -12.16
C ALA A 94 -18.69 -5.86 -10.66
N ILE A 95 -19.62 -6.57 -10.02
CA ILE A 95 -19.87 -6.49 -8.57
C ILE A 95 -18.63 -6.97 -7.81
N ALA A 96 -18.05 -8.10 -8.19
CA ALA A 96 -16.85 -8.65 -7.57
C ALA A 96 -15.68 -7.66 -7.66
N ASN A 97 -15.47 -7.02 -8.83
CA ASN A 97 -14.46 -6.00 -9.01
C ASN A 97 -14.67 -4.82 -8.05
N LEU A 98 -15.88 -4.30 -7.97
CA LEU A 98 -16.19 -3.15 -7.11
C LEU A 98 -16.04 -3.50 -5.63
N SER A 99 -16.49 -4.67 -5.22
CA SER A 99 -16.39 -5.14 -3.82
C SER A 99 -14.94 -5.35 -3.41
N LEU A 100 -14.15 -6.02 -4.24
CA LEU A 100 -12.75 -6.28 -3.95
C LEU A 100 -11.91 -5.01 -3.96
N PHE A 101 -12.17 -4.12 -4.92
CA PHE A 101 -11.54 -2.80 -4.94
C PHE A 101 -11.94 -1.96 -3.71
N GLY A 102 -13.21 -1.99 -3.31
CA GLY A 102 -13.71 -1.30 -2.10
C GLY A 102 -13.02 -1.80 -0.82
N ALA A 103 -12.87 -3.12 -0.68
CA ALA A 103 -12.13 -3.71 0.45
C ALA A 103 -10.66 -3.28 0.46
N LEU A 104 -10.02 -3.30 -0.70
CA LEU A 104 -8.63 -2.83 -0.86
C LEU A 104 -8.50 -1.34 -0.53
N ALA A 105 -9.40 -0.50 -1.03
CA ALA A 105 -9.41 0.93 -0.76
C ALA A 105 -9.56 1.23 0.73
N ALA A 106 -10.48 0.54 1.41
CA ALA A 106 -10.65 0.67 2.86
C ALA A 106 -9.38 0.26 3.62
N ALA A 107 -8.75 -0.86 3.27
CA ALA A 107 -7.51 -1.30 3.89
C ALA A 107 -6.36 -0.29 3.69
N ILE A 108 -6.24 0.28 2.50
CA ILE A 108 -5.24 1.33 2.18
C ILE A 108 -5.46 2.58 3.05
N VAL A 109 -6.69 3.06 3.15
CA VAL A 109 -7.03 4.25 3.96
C VAL A 109 -6.71 4.01 5.43
N LEU A 110 -7.08 2.86 5.96
CA LEU A 110 -6.79 2.49 7.36
C LEU A 110 -5.29 2.39 7.62
N ASN A 111 -4.54 1.77 6.70
CA ASN A 111 -3.08 1.68 6.80
C ASN A 111 -2.42 3.06 6.75
N ALA A 112 -2.85 3.95 5.85
CA ALA A 112 -2.36 5.32 5.78
C ALA A 112 -2.66 6.10 7.07
N ALA A 113 -3.86 5.95 7.63
CA ALA A 113 -4.23 6.57 8.90
C ALA A 113 -3.36 6.05 10.06
N GLU A 114 -3.09 4.74 10.13
CA GLU A 114 -2.19 4.18 11.14
C GLU A 114 -0.77 4.76 11.01
N CYS A 115 -0.22 4.82 9.80
CA CYS A 115 1.10 5.40 9.54
C CYS A 115 1.14 6.89 9.96
N ALA A 116 0.11 7.67 9.62
CA ALA A 116 0.03 9.08 9.98
C ALA A 116 -0.02 9.29 11.50
N VAL A 117 -0.77 8.46 12.23
CA VAL A 117 -0.82 8.51 13.70
C VAL A 117 0.54 8.19 14.30
N ARG A 118 1.27 7.19 13.76
CA ARG A 118 2.62 6.84 14.21
C ARG A 118 3.59 8.01 14.03
N VAL A 119 3.63 8.61 12.85
CA VAL A 119 4.49 9.77 12.55
C VAL A 119 4.19 10.92 13.52
N ARG A 120 2.90 11.24 13.74
CA ARG A 120 2.52 12.29 14.69
C ARG A 120 3.01 12.02 16.13
N ARG A 121 2.96 10.77 16.59
CA ARG A 121 3.46 10.39 17.93
C ARG A 121 4.96 10.58 18.05
N ILE A 122 5.73 10.18 17.04
CA ILE A 122 7.20 10.34 17.01
C ILE A 122 7.57 11.83 17.05
N VAL A 123 6.97 12.65 16.19
CA VAL A 123 7.23 14.08 16.13
C VAL A 123 6.90 14.78 17.46
N ARG A 124 5.80 14.43 18.11
CA ARG A 124 5.42 14.99 19.43
C ARG A 124 6.41 14.59 20.52
N ALA A 125 6.88 13.33 20.54
CA ALA A 125 7.86 12.88 21.50
C ALA A 125 9.20 13.61 21.34
N ALA A 126 9.66 13.82 20.10
CA ALA A 126 10.88 14.57 19.81
C ALA A 126 10.78 16.03 20.24
N GLY A 127 9.63 16.69 20.01
CA GLY A 127 9.42 18.09 20.42
C GLY A 127 9.31 18.28 21.94
N ALA A 128 8.84 17.29 22.69
CA ALA A 128 8.77 17.37 24.15
C ALA A 128 10.16 17.26 24.84
N GLY A 129 11.11 16.56 24.19
CA GLY A 129 12.47 16.41 24.72
C GLY A 129 13.33 17.67 24.59
N THR A 130 13.01 18.56 23.65
CA THR A 130 13.79 19.80 23.41
C THR A 130 13.30 21.01 24.24
N ALA A 131 12.21 20.89 24.96
CA ALA A 131 11.64 21.96 25.78
C ALA A 131 12.08 21.90 27.27
N GLY A 132 12.93 20.94 27.64
CA GLY A 132 13.38 20.71 29.02
C GLY A 132 14.84 21.06 29.31
N ASP A 133 15.59 21.51 28.32
CA ASP A 133 16.97 22.02 28.45
C ASP A 133 16.98 23.57 28.35
#